data_47aa5eaba498e134859f7098ce2c6f50
#
_entry.id   47aa5eaba498e134859f7098ce2c6f50
#
_cell.length_a   1.000
_cell.length_b   1.000
_cell.length_c   1.000
_cell.angle_alpha   90.00
_cell.angle_beta   90.00
_cell.angle_gamma   90.00
#
_symmetry.space_group_name_H-M   'P 1'
#
loop_
_entity.id
_entity.type
_entity.pdbx_description
1 polymer ?
#
loop_
_entity_poly.entity_id
_entity_poly.type
_entity_poly.pdbx_seq_one_letter_code
_entity_poly.pdbx_strand_id
1 'polypeptide(L)'
;VDNCFDFLDTIENKVHVEVKKLYPEAELPTFDSTIYSENEMTLIYSSKRPFSALAYGLIKGSASYYNENIEIEMQDQSTPELTLVHFKLTKTA
;
A
#
# COMPACT_ATOMS: atom_id res chain seq x y z
N VAL A 1 12.66 -7.18 -7.57
CA VAL A 1 11.29 -7.73 -7.43
C VAL A 1 10.68 -7.98 -8.79
N ASP A 2 9.94 -9.06 -8.94
CA ASP A 2 9.49 -9.55 -10.24
C ASP A 2 7.99 -9.32 -10.50
N ASN A 3 7.24 -8.90 -9.48
CA ASN A 3 5.81 -8.69 -9.64
C ASN A 3 5.28 -7.64 -8.66
N CYS A 4 4.03 -7.23 -8.88
CA CYS A 4 3.42 -6.17 -8.10
C CYS A 4 3.29 -6.52 -6.61
N PHE A 5 2.88 -7.74 -6.29
CA PHE A 5 2.71 -8.14 -4.89
C PHE A 5 4.03 -8.14 -4.13
N ASP A 6 5.09 -8.64 -4.75
CA ASP A 6 6.42 -8.63 -4.12
C ASP A 6 6.91 -7.20 -3.90
N PHE A 7 6.65 -6.32 -4.86
CA PHE A 7 6.98 -4.90 -4.72
C PHE A 7 6.20 -4.27 -3.56
N LEU A 8 4.90 -4.51 -3.48
CA LEU A 8 4.05 -3.94 -2.43
C LEU A 8 4.40 -4.48 -1.05
N ASP A 9 4.87 -5.72 -0.98
CA ASP A 9 5.33 -6.32 0.28
C ASP A 9 6.54 -5.60 0.86
N THR A 10 7.29 -4.88 0.03
CA THR A 10 8.48 -4.13 0.46
C THR A 10 8.24 -2.63 0.51
N ILE A 11 7.02 -2.17 0.23
CA ILE A 11 6.76 -0.74 0.01
C ILE A 11 6.95 0.10 1.28
N GLU A 12 6.66 -0.45 2.45
CA GLU A 12 6.83 0.26 3.71
C GLU A 12 8.27 0.75 3.87
N ASN A 13 9.22 -0.15 3.68
CA ASN A 13 10.63 0.18 3.83
C ASN A 13 11.06 1.24 2.80
N LYS A 14 10.59 1.12 1.57
CA LYS A 14 10.94 2.08 0.51
C LYS A 14 10.37 3.47 0.78
N VAL A 15 9.12 3.53 1.20
CA VAL A 15 8.47 4.80 1.54
C VAL A 15 9.14 5.42 2.75
N HIS A 16 9.45 4.64 3.77
CA HIS A 16 10.11 5.14 4.98
C HIS A 16 11.46 5.76 4.66
N VAL A 17 12.27 5.11 3.83
CA VAL A 17 13.58 5.63 3.45
C VAL A 17 13.45 6.98 2.74
N GLU A 18 12.53 7.08 1.78
CA GLU A 18 12.36 8.31 1.02
C GLU A 18 11.79 9.45 1.85
N VAL A 19 10.79 9.17 2.68
CA VAL A 19 10.20 10.19 3.55
C VAL A 19 11.21 10.69 4.58
N LYS A 20 12.02 9.81 5.16
CA LYS A 20 13.04 10.21 6.13
C LYS A 20 14.12 11.08 5.53
N LYS A 21 14.46 10.89 4.26
CA LYS A 21 15.44 11.75 3.57
C LYS A 21 14.93 13.18 3.46
N LEU A 22 13.65 13.35 3.20
CA LEU A 22 13.04 14.66 2.99
C LEU A 22 12.56 15.30 4.29
N TYR A 23 12.04 14.48 5.20
CA TYR A 23 11.45 14.93 6.46
C TYR A 23 11.88 14.02 7.61
N PRO A 24 13.10 14.22 8.15
CA PRO A 24 13.63 13.31 9.19
C PRO A 24 12.77 13.18 10.44
N GLU A 25 11.92 14.16 10.73
CA GLU A 25 11.06 14.17 11.91
C GLU A 25 9.61 13.79 11.61
N ALA A 26 9.29 13.44 10.37
CA ALA A 26 7.93 13.11 10.00
C ALA A 26 7.48 11.79 10.62
N GLU A 27 6.19 11.73 10.99
CA GLU A 27 5.58 10.47 11.36
C GLU A 27 5.37 9.63 10.11
N LEU A 28 5.81 8.38 10.16
CA LEU A 28 5.79 7.51 9.00
C LEU A 28 4.51 6.68 8.96
N PRO A 29 3.91 6.52 7.76
CA PRO A 29 2.79 5.61 7.62
C PRO A 29 3.24 4.17 7.79
N THR A 30 2.32 3.32 8.23
CA THR A 30 2.55 1.88 8.37
C THR A 30 1.82 1.15 7.25
N PHE A 31 2.53 0.23 6.61
CA PHE A 31 1.97 -0.66 5.60
C PHE A 31 2.18 -2.10 6.05
N ASP A 32 1.10 -2.77 6.41
CA ASP A 32 1.13 -4.20 6.71
C ASP A 32 0.62 -4.98 5.51
N SER A 33 1.34 -5.99 5.10
CA SER A 33 0.97 -6.79 3.94
C SER A 33 0.86 -8.26 4.29
N THR A 34 -0.12 -8.93 3.69
CA THR A 34 -0.29 -10.37 3.80
C THR A 34 -0.59 -10.93 2.41
N ILE A 35 0.26 -11.82 1.93
CA ILE A 35 0.06 -12.49 0.65
C ILE A 35 -0.58 -13.84 0.92
N TYR A 36 -1.81 -14.02 0.45
CA TYR A 36 -2.56 -15.26 0.65
C TYR A 36 -2.29 -16.31 -0.42
N SER A 37 -2.02 -15.85 -1.65
CA SER A 37 -1.75 -16.71 -2.79
C SER A 37 -1.07 -15.88 -3.87
N GLU A 38 -0.78 -16.48 -5.03
CA GLU A 38 -0.23 -15.75 -6.16
C GLU A 38 -1.17 -14.65 -6.67
N ASN A 39 -2.46 -14.76 -6.37
CA ASN A 39 -3.48 -13.86 -6.91
C ASN A 39 -4.18 -13.00 -5.86
N GLU A 40 -3.88 -13.19 -4.59
CA GLU A 40 -4.58 -12.47 -3.52
C GLU A 40 -3.61 -11.91 -2.48
N MET A 41 -3.79 -10.63 -2.15
CA MET A 41 -2.99 -9.94 -1.16
C MET A 41 -3.85 -8.92 -0.44
N THR A 42 -3.57 -8.68 0.84
CA THR A 42 -4.15 -7.57 1.58
C THR A 42 -3.03 -6.63 2.00
N LEU A 43 -3.23 -5.34 1.75
CA LEU A 43 -2.33 -4.29 2.19
C LEU A 43 -3.09 -3.35 3.11
N ILE A 44 -2.58 -3.13 4.31
CA ILE A 44 -3.22 -2.28 5.31
C ILE A 44 -2.39 -1.02 5.49
N TYR A 45 -3.00 0.12 5.18
CA TYR A 45 -2.39 1.43 5.38
C TYR A 45 -2.87 2.02 6.70
N SER A 46 -1.93 2.48 7.52
CA SER A 46 -2.24 3.12 8.80
C SER A 46 -1.37 4.36 8.96
N SER A 47 -1.99 5.51 9.24
CA SER A 47 -1.26 6.76 9.44
C SER A 47 -2.12 7.76 10.18
N LYS A 48 -1.49 8.68 10.89
CA LYS A 48 -2.19 9.81 11.49
C LYS A 48 -2.58 10.85 10.44
N ARG A 49 -2.06 10.76 9.23
CA ARG A 49 -2.39 11.67 8.13
C ARG A 49 -3.28 10.98 7.09
N PRO A 50 -4.25 11.70 6.52
CA PRO A 50 -5.24 11.10 5.61
C PRO A 50 -4.70 10.95 4.18
N PHE A 51 -3.65 10.17 4.01
CA PHE A 51 -3.01 9.97 2.70
C PHE A 51 -3.33 8.62 2.07
N SER A 52 -4.51 8.06 2.36
CA SER A 52 -4.91 6.79 1.77
C SER A 52 -5.03 6.85 0.24
N ALA A 53 -5.37 8.00 -0.31
CA ALA A 53 -5.41 8.19 -1.76
C ALA A 53 -4.03 8.00 -2.38
N LEU A 54 -2.97 8.40 -1.67
CA LEU A 54 -1.59 8.18 -2.12
C LEU A 54 -1.27 6.69 -2.15
N ALA A 55 -1.68 5.96 -1.12
CA ALA A 55 -1.49 4.51 -1.08
C ALA A 55 -2.24 3.82 -2.23
N TYR A 56 -3.47 4.23 -2.51
CA TYR A 56 -4.23 3.72 -3.65
C TYR A 56 -3.50 3.98 -4.97
N GLY A 57 -2.97 5.19 -5.15
CA GLY A 57 -2.19 5.55 -6.33
C GLY A 57 -0.94 4.72 -6.50
N LEU A 58 -0.24 4.43 -5.38
CA LEU A 58 0.94 3.56 -5.40
C LEU A 58 0.58 2.14 -5.88
N ILE A 59 -0.54 1.60 -5.40
CA ILE A 59 -0.99 0.27 -5.80
C ILE A 59 -1.33 0.25 -7.29
N LYS A 60 -2.10 1.23 -7.76
CA LYS A 60 -2.47 1.31 -9.18
C LYS A 60 -1.25 1.52 -10.07
N GLY A 61 -0.33 2.38 -9.67
CA GLY A 61 0.90 2.62 -10.41
C GLY A 61 1.77 1.39 -10.49
N SER A 62 1.86 0.64 -9.39
CA SER A 62 2.62 -0.61 -9.36
C SER A 62 2.02 -1.66 -10.29
N ALA A 63 0.69 -1.81 -10.27
CA ALA A 63 0.01 -2.76 -11.15
C ALA A 63 0.26 -2.41 -12.62
N SER A 64 0.20 -1.14 -12.96
CA SER A 64 0.48 -0.67 -14.32
C SER A 64 1.93 -0.91 -14.72
N TYR A 65 2.85 -0.64 -13.80
CA TYR A 65 4.28 -0.84 -14.06
C TYR A 65 4.60 -2.30 -14.39
N TYR A 66 4.01 -3.23 -13.65
CA TYR A 66 4.22 -4.67 -13.89
C TYR A 66 3.27 -5.25 -14.92
N ASN A 67 2.43 -4.41 -15.52
CA ASN A 67 1.46 -4.83 -16.54
C ASN A 67 0.54 -5.96 -16.03
N GLU A 68 0.07 -5.81 -14.80
CA GLU A 68 -0.79 -6.79 -14.15
C GLU A 68 -2.18 -6.18 -13.91
N ASN A 69 -3.22 -7.00 -14.11
CA ASN A 69 -4.59 -6.59 -13.84
C ASN A 69 -4.93 -6.92 -12.39
N ILE A 70 -5.08 -5.89 -11.57
CA ILE A 70 -5.35 -6.05 -10.14
C ILE A 70 -6.62 -5.30 -9.80
N GLU A 71 -7.60 -6.01 -9.25
CA GLU A 71 -8.78 -5.40 -8.67
C GLU A 71 -8.46 -4.96 -7.25
N ILE A 72 -8.83 -3.73 -6.92
CA ILE A 72 -8.57 -3.12 -5.63
C ILE A 72 -9.90 -2.85 -4.93
N GLU A 73 -10.08 -3.47 -3.77
CA GLU A 73 -11.23 -3.23 -2.91
C GLU A 73 -10.74 -2.50 -1.67
N MET A 74 -11.29 -1.33 -1.41
CA MET A 74 -10.93 -0.50 -0.27
C MET A 74 -11.98 -0.61 0.82
N GLN A 75 -11.54 -0.85 2.05
CA GLN A 75 -12.38 -0.78 3.23
C GLN A 75 -11.81 0.27 4.17
N ASP A 76 -12.44 1.43 4.22
CA ASP A 76 -12.00 2.54 5.07
C ASP A 76 -12.54 2.33 6.48
N GLN A 77 -11.63 2.10 7.43
CA GLN A 77 -11.94 1.92 8.83
C GLN A 77 -11.34 3.05 9.68
N SER A 78 -11.15 4.20 9.06
CA SER A 78 -10.52 5.34 9.71
C SER A 78 -11.38 5.89 10.84
N THR A 79 -10.68 6.44 11.86
CA THR A 79 -11.29 7.21 12.94
C THR A 79 -10.86 8.67 12.76
N PRO A 80 -11.43 9.62 13.51
CA PRO A 80 -10.97 11.01 13.45
C PRO A 80 -9.48 11.20 13.77
N GLU A 81 -8.88 10.25 14.50
CA GLU A 81 -7.50 10.33 14.93
C GLU A 81 -6.53 9.51 14.10
N LEU A 82 -7.04 8.56 13.30
CA LEU A 82 -6.20 7.62 12.58
C LEU A 82 -6.83 7.25 11.24
N THR A 83 -6.05 7.39 10.19
CA THR A 83 -6.45 6.87 8.88
C THR A 83 -6.06 5.40 8.82
N LEU A 84 -7.05 4.53 8.62
CA LEU A 84 -6.86 3.10 8.53
C LEU A 84 -7.66 2.57 7.36
N VAL A 85 -6.98 2.08 6.33
CA VAL A 85 -7.62 1.57 5.13
C VAL A 85 -7.07 0.21 4.78
N HIS A 86 -7.97 -0.75 4.58
CA HIS A 86 -7.62 -2.09 4.12
C HIS A 86 -7.81 -2.16 2.62
N PHE A 87 -6.76 -2.48 1.90
CA PHE A 87 -6.80 -2.70 0.45
C PHE A 87 -6.74 -4.19 0.18
N LYS A 88 -7.84 -4.74 -0.32
CA LYS A 88 -7.86 -6.12 -0.75
C LYS A 88 -7.56 -6.16 -2.25
N LEU A 89 -6.49 -6.84 -2.61
CA LEU A 89 -5.99 -6.88 -3.97
C LEU A 89 -6.19 -8.27 -4.55
N THR A 90 -6.84 -8.33 -5.71
CA THR A 90 -7.07 -9.59 -6.41
C THR A 90 -6.52 -9.47 -7.82
N LYS A 91 -5.57 -10.32 -8.16
CA LYS A 91 -4.98 -10.36 -9.48
C LYS A 91 -5.90 -11.14 -10.41
N THR A 92 -6.31 -10.52 -11.51
CA THR A 92 -7.16 -11.14 -12.50
C THR A 92 -6.35 -11.50 -13.74
N ALA A 93 -6.84 -12.49 -14.46
CA ALA A 93 -6.16 -12.97 -15.66
C ALA A 93 -6.24 -11.96 -16.81
#